data_dbe823ad08ca8972f753788bdbf8fb38
#
_entry.id   dbe823ad08ca8972f753788bdbf8fb38
#
_cell.length_a   1.000
_cell.length_b   1.000
_cell.length_c   1.000
_cell.angle_alpha   90.00
_cell.angle_beta   90.00
_cell.angle_gamma   90.00
#
_symmetry.space_group_name_H-M   'P 1'
#
loop_
_entity.id
_entity.type
_entity.pdbx_description
1 polymer ?
#
loop_
_entity_poly.entity_id
_entity_poly.type
_entity_poly.pdbx_seq_one_letter_code
_entity_poly.pdbx_strand_id
1 'polypeptide(L)'
;MKNILKIWTAALIFIFAASCSKNSDTGISLSLKGTTTFPAFKKGATIEGFTFSEALLGIKEIEIKKEDEMMDDGDMDFDYDGSYIVDLLLGKSTPALGFSEFLPGTYNKFESKTASVLDGGKSLSVKGIYTDAAGTAYSFDVSTTSKIKFEFESDTAFVLTEGTVLDMLINLNLPMLFEGVDFSKATANGSGIIVINDLTNSAILTKIMSNIDQIANMEDEHESEHD
;
A
#
# COMPACT_ATOMS: atom_id res chain seq x y z
N MET A 1 41.41 78.83 14.41
CA MET A 1 40.47 78.28 15.38
C MET A 1 39.72 77.18 14.62
N LYS A 2 40.16 75.96 14.82
CA LYS A 2 39.70 74.84 14.01
C LYS A 2 38.79 73.92 14.91
N ASN A 3 37.50 73.85 14.53
CA ASN A 3 36.58 72.95 15.13
C ASN A 3 36.70 71.59 14.45
N ILE A 4 37.11 70.61 15.23
CA ILE A 4 37.19 69.24 14.77
C ILE A 4 35.86 68.56 15.18
N LEU A 5 35.04 68.30 14.18
CA LEU A 5 33.79 67.56 14.33
C LEU A 5 34.11 66.05 14.38
N LYS A 6 33.93 65.45 15.50
CA LYS A 6 34.08 63.99 15.69
C LYS A 6 32.81 63.30 15.24
N ILE A 7 32.83 62.63 14.09
CA ILE A 7 31.78 61.77 13.60
C ILE A 7 31.93 60.38 14.25
N TRP A 8 31.01 60.07 15.10
CA TRP A 8 30.88 58.73 15.67
C TRP A 8 30.06 57.87 14.71
N THR A 9 30.70 56.97 14.01
CA THR A 9 30.04 55.98 13.17
C THR A 9 29.63 54.80 14.07
N ALA A 10 28.36 54.76 14.43
CA ALA A 10 27.78 53.59 15.11
C ALA A 10 27.56 52.49 14.06
N ALA A 11 28.43 51.48 14.06
CA ALA A 11 28.24 50.27 13.27
C ALA A 11 27.13 49.43 13.90
N LEU A 12 25.94 49.47 13.30
CA LEU A 12 24.83 48.62 13.66
C LEU A 12 25.06 47.20 13.08
N ILE A 13 25.59 46.31 13.90
CA ILE A 13 25.72 44.91 13.51
C ILE A 13 24.33 44.25 13.62
N PHE A 14 23.66 44.07 12.48
CA PHE A 14 22.49 43.22 12.34
C PHE A 14 22.95 41.77 12.40
N ILE A 15 22.83 41.14 13.56
CA ILE A 15 22.90 39.71 13.70
C ILE A 15 21.57 39.18 13.16
N PHE A 16 21.58 38.79 11.90
CA PHE A 16 20.54 37.91 11.35
C PHE A 16 20.73 36.57 12.03
N ALA A 17 20.03 36.33 13.12
CA ALA A 17 19.75 34.98 13.57
C ALA A 17 18.86 34.34 12.49
N ALA A 18 19.50 33.68 11.55
CA ALA A 18 18.83 32.74 10.67
C ALA A 18 18.35 31.60 11.59
N SER A 19 17.18 31.78 12.19
CA SER A 19 16.42 30.71 12.77
C SER A 19 15.92 29.87 11.59
N CYS A 20 16.78 29.01 11.08
CA CYS A 20 16.33 27.83 10.38
C CYS A 20 15.72 26.90 11.42
N SER A 21 14.48 27.14 11.83
CA SER A 21 13.64 26.07 12.27
C SER A 21 13.28 25.26 11.01
N LYS A 22 14.15 24.36 10.61
CA LYS A 22 13.69 23.20 9.87
C LYS A 22 12.89 22.38 10.89
N ASN A 23 11.61 22.67 11.01
CA ASN A 23 10.67 21.63 11.35
C ASN A 23 10.65 20.74 10.10
N SER A 24 11.59 19.81 10.02
CA SER A 24 11.47 18.71 9.10
C SER A 24 10.40 17.83 9.72
N ASP A 25 9.28 17.73 9.02
CA ASP A 25 8.20 16.85 9.42
C ASP A 25 8.77 15.43 9.57
N THR A 26 8.42 14.75 10.64
CA THR A 26 8.77 13.37 10.85
C THR A 26 7.56 12.53 10.52
N GLY A 27 7.69 11.57 9.62
CA GLY A 27 6.52 10.82 9.20
C GLY A 27 6.79 9.79 8.13
N ILE A 28 5.71 9.19 7.67
CA ILE A 28 5.71 8.16 6.64
C ILE A 28 4.89 8.67 5.45
N SER A 29 5.47 8.55 4.26
CA SER A 29 4.78 8.74 2.99
C SER A 29 4.44 7.35 2.46
N LEU A 30 3.15 7.03 2.39
CA LEU A 30 2.67 5.70 2.08
C LEU A 30 2.15 5.59 0.65
N SER A 31 2.58 4.55 -0.05
CA SER A 31 2.01 4.12 -1.32
C SER A 31 1.65 2.64 -1.32
N LEU A 32 0.62 2.27 -2.09
CA LEU A 32 0.23 0.88 -2.31
C LEU A 32 0.23 0.60 -3.81
N LYS A 33 0.83 -0.51 -4.21
CA LYS A 33 0.92 -0.92 -5.62
C LYS A 33 0.74 -2.42 -5.77
N GLY A 34 0.09 -2.84 -6.85
CA GLY A 34 0.02 -4.23 -7.25
C GLY A 34 1.19 -4.62 -8.14
N THR A 35 1.88 -5.69 -7.81
CA THR A 35 2.81 -6.34 -8.72
C THR A 35 2.07 -7.41 -9.52
N THR A 36 2.36 -7.49 -10.80
CA THR A 36 1.70 -8.41 -11.75
C THR A 36 2.57 -9.60 -12.14
N THR A 37 3.81 -9.64 -11.62
CA THR A 37 4.79 -10.70 -11.87
C THR A 37 4.98 -11.54 -10.61
N PHE A 38 5.23 -12.83 -10.78
CA PHE A 38 5.59 -13.70 -9.67
C PHE A 38 6.96 -13.37 -9.12
N PRO A 39 7.14 -13.31 -7.80
CA PRO A 39 8.48 -13.26 -7.24
C PRO A 39 9.23 -14.56 -7.60
N ALA A 40 10.45 -14.43 -8.07
CA ALA A 40 11.32 -15.54 -8.49
C ALA A 40 11.63 -16.56 -7.37
N PHE A 41 11.17 -16.31 -6.14
CA PHE A 41 11.51 -17.05 -4.93
C PHE A 41 10.65 -18.27 -4.63
N LYS A 42 9.45 -18.41 -5.21
CA LYS A 42 8.64 -19.63 -5.05
C LYS A 42 8.93 -20.62 -6.17
N LYS A 43 9.96 -21.42 -5.99
CA LYS A 43 10.29 -22.58 -6.83
C LYS A 43 9.14 -23.59 -6.77
N GLY A 44 8.29 -23.61 -7.82
CA GLY A 44 7.20 -24.58 -7.96
C GLY A 44 5.78 -24.01 -8.11
N ALA A 45 5.57 -22.72 -7.97
CA ALA A 45 4.29 -22.09 -8.29
C ALA A 45 4.21 -21.77 -9.77
N THR A 46 3.56 -22.62 -10.54
CA THR A 46 3.22 -22.40 -11.95
C THR A 46 1.93 -21.57 -12.03
N ILE A 47 1.99 -20.27 -11.78
CA ILE A 47 0.89 -19.37 -12.11
C ILE A 47 1.43 -18.32 -13.06
N GLU A 48 1.84 -18.77 -14.23
CA GLU A 48 2.09 -17.90 -15.38
C GLU A 48 0.78 -17.69 -16.11
N GLY A 49 0.63 -16.56 -16.79
CA GLY A 49 -0.47 -16.34 -17.71
C GLY A 49 -1.55 -15.35 -17.26
N PHE A 50 -1.33 -14.61 -16.16
CA PHE A 50 -2.25 -13.53 -15.78
C PHE A 50 -1.91 -12.24 -16.51
N THR A 51 -2.96 -11.59 -17.05
CA THR A 51 -2.93 -10.20 -17.53
C THR A 51 -4.06 -9.45 -16.85
N PHE A 52 -3.72 -8.47 -16.01
CA PHE A 52 -4.69 -7.68 -15.28
C PHE A 52 -5.08 -6.43 -16.07
N SER A 53 -6.37 -6.14 -16.15
CA SER A 53 -6.92 -4.92 -16.76
C SER A 53 -7.51 -3.96 -15.73
N GLU A 54 -7.83 -4.44 -14.53
CA GLU A 54 -8.30 -3.66 -13.39
C GLU A 54 -7.86 -4.36 -12.10
N ALA A 55 -7.41 -3.57 -11.13
CA ALA A 55 -7.21 -4.05 -9.75
C ALA A 55 -7.46 -2.88 -8.80
N LEU A 56 -8.67 -2.82 -8.24
CA LEU A 56 -9.12 -1.77 -7.34
C LEU A 56 -9.34 -2.32 -5.94
N LEU A 57 -8.86 -1.58 -4.95
CA LEU A 57 -9.05 -1.88 -3.53
C LEU A 57 -9.69 -0.68 -2.83
N GLY A 58 -10.80 -0.90 -2.14
CA GLY A 58 -11.39 0.09 -1.24
C GLY A 58 -10.79 -0.05 0.16
N ILE A 59 -10.20 1.01 0.69
CA ILE A 59 -9.59 1.01 2.02
C ILE A 59 -10.34 1.98 2.92
N LYS A 60 -10.56 1.57 4.18
CA LYS A 60 -11.10 2.42 5.22
C LYS A 60 -10.02 2.92 6.18
N GLU A 61 -9.06 2.07 6.50
CA GLU A 61 -8.13 2.30 7.59
C GLU A 61 -6.81 1.60 7.28
N ILE A 62 -5.72 2.28 7.56
CA ILE A 62 -4.37 1.71 7.51
C ILE A 62 -3.68 2.08 8.82
N GLU A 63 -3.13 1.09 9.49
CA GLU A 63 -2.36 1.19 10.72
C GLU A 63 -0.94 0.69 10.46
N ILE A 64 0.07 1.45 10.92
CA ILE A 64 1.47 1.03 10.88
C ILE A 64 1.96 1.01 12.32
N LYS A 65 2.40 -0.16 12.80
CA LYS A 65 2.68 -0.40 14.22
C LYS A 65 4.17 -0.60 14.49
N LYS A 66 4.58 -0.20 15.69
CA LYS A 66 5.95 -0.38 16.18
C LYS A 66 6.24 -1.83 16.55
N GLU A 67 7.51 -2.22 16.46
CA GLU A 67 8.00 -3.56 16.78
C GLU A 67 7.76 -3.95 18.25
N ASP A 68 7.89 -2.99 19.18
CA ASP A 68 7.87 -3.24 20.63
C ASP A 68 6.48 -3.12 21.29
N GLU A 69 5.41 -2.91 20.52
CA GLU A 69 4.08 -2.77 21.09
C GLU A 69 3.46 -4.11 21.47
N MET A 70 4.01 -4.71 22.56
CA MET A 70 3.31 -5.75 23.34
C MET A 70 2.29 -5.14 24.32
N MET A 71 2.01 -3.86 24.24
CA MET A 71 1.14 -3.17 25.19
C MET A 71 -0.23 -2.90 24.59
N ASP A 72 -1.15 -3.54 25.24
CA ASP A 72 -2.58 -3.37 25.34
C ASP A 72 -3.02 -1.90 25.21
N ASP A 73 -4.02 -1.69 24.38
CA ASP A 73 -4.96 -0.57 24.35
C ASP A 73 -4.45 0.83 24.71
N GLY A 74 -4.19 1.61 23.70
CA GLY A 74 -4.60 3.00 23.87
C GLY A 74 -3.61 4.09 23.67
N ASP A 75 -2.57 3.98 22.86
CA ASP A 75 -1.96 5.22 22.39
C ASP A 75 -1.03 5.00 21.18
N MET A 76 -1.39 5.66 20.12
CA MET A 76 -0.64 5.99 18.93
C MET A 76 -0.69 4.99 17.76
N ASP A 77 -1.86 4.48 17.46
CA ASP A 77 -2.18 3.99 16.13
C ASP A 77 -2.26 5.20 15.20
N PHE A 78 -1.28 5.36 14.34
CA PHE A 78 -1.34 6.38 13.31
C PHE A 78 -2.17 5.84 12.18
N ASP A 79 -3.35 6.42 12.04
CA ASP A 79 -4.35 5.95 11.12
C ASP A 79 -4.39 6.83 9.89
N TYR A 80 -4.25 6.18 8.73
CA TYR A 80 -4.86 6.73 7.53
C TYR A 80 -6.36 6.39 7.62
N ASP A 81 -7.11 7.19 8.37
CA ASP A 81 -8.56 7.01 8.49
C ASP A 81 -9.27 7.71 7.34
N GLY A 82 -10.17 7.00 6.69
CA GLY A 82 -10.93 7.55 5.59
C GLY A 82 -11.47 6.50 4.65
N SER A 83 -11.86 6.96 3.47
CA SER A 83 -12.30 6.09 2.38
C SER A 83 -11.40 6.34 1.17
N TYR A 84 -10.54 5.39 0.89
CA TYR A 84 -9.58 5.46 -0.20
C TYR A 84 -9.93 4.42 -1.26
N ILE A 85 -9.89 4.84 -2.52
CA ILE A 85 -9.91 3.91 -3.66
C ILE A 85 -8.47 3.81 -4.17
N VAL A 86 -7.88 2.64 -4.09
CA VAL A 86 -6.52 2.38 -4.58
C VAL A 86 -6.60 1.63 -5.89
N ASP A 87 -6.03 2.23 -6.95
CA ASP A 87 -5.75 1.54 -8.21
C ASP A 87 -4.37 0.89 -8.09
N LEU A 88 -4.38 -0.41 -7.86
CA LEU A 88 -3.17 -1.18 -7.64
C LEU A 88 -2.29 -1.30 -8.89
N LEU A 89 -2.86 -1.22 -10.10
CA LEU A 89 -2.08 -1.29 -11.33
C LEU A 89 -1.32 0.01 -11.58
N LEU A 90 -1.89 1.14 -11.17
CA LEU A 90 -1.28 2.45 -11.31
C LEU A 90 -0.45 2.87 -10.07
N GLY A 91 -0.63 2.21 -8.93
CA GLY A 91 -0.05 2.61 -7.66
C GLY A 91 -0.59 3.97 -7.19
N LYS A 92 -1.88 4.25 -7.41
CA LYS A 92 -2.50 5.54 -7.09
C LYS A 92 -3.72 5.36 -6.21
N SER A 93 -3.89 6.26 -5.26
CA SER A 93 -5.08 6.31 -4.40
C SER A 93 -5.88 7.61 -4.58
N THR A 94 -7.17 7.53 -4.32
CA THR A 94 -8.10 8.67 -4.33
C THR A 94 -8.99 8.60 -3.08
N PRO A 95 -8.90 9.57 -2.14
CA PRO A 95 -7.85 10.59 -2.09
C PRO A 95 -6.44 9.99 -2.02
N ALA A 96 -5.38 10.80 -2.20
CA ALA A 96 -4.02 10.34 -2.05
C ALA A 96 -3.76 9.90 -0.60
N LEU A 97 -3.12 8.77 -0.38
CA LEU A 97 -2.64 8.35 0.93
C LEU A 97 -1.55 9.32 1.41
N GLY A 98 -0.45 9.39 0.67
CA GLY A 98 0.61 10.38 0.87
C GLY A 98 1.22 10.36 2.27
N PHE A 99 1.64 11.55 2.72
CA PHE A 99 2.33 11.74 3.99
C PHE A 99 1.38 11.77 5.19
N SER A 100 1.82 11.12 6.29
CA SER A 100 1.24 11.24 7.62
C SER A 100 2.35 11.43 8.65
N GLU A 101 2.10 12.22 9.70
CA GLU A 101 3.04 12.40 10.80
C GLU A 101 3.12 11.14 11.66
N PHE A 102 4.33 10.71 11.96
CA PHE A 102 4.62 9.56 12.82
C PHE A 102 5.69 9.92 13.84
N LEU A 103 5.68 9.29 14.99
CA LEU A 103 6.74 9.44 15.97
C LEU A 103 7.99 8.67 15.54
N PRO A 104 9.19 9.15 15.86
CA PRO A 104 10.41 8.36 15.67
C PRO A 104 10.28 6.99 16.35
N GLY A 105 10.76 5.95 15.67
CA GLY A 105 10.67 4.59 16.18
C GLY A 105 10.99 3.54 15.13
N THR A 106 10.85 2.28 15.53
CA THR A 106 11.05 1.12 14.66
C THR A 106 9.69 0.50 14.36
N TYR A 107 9.38 0.36 13.10
CA TYR A 107 8.08 -0.10 12.60
C TYR A 107 8.27 -1.35 11.75
N ASN A 108 7.45 -2.37 11.93
CA ASN A 108 7.53 -3.62 11.17
C ASN A 108 6.16 -4.21 10.83
N LYS A 109 5.08 -3.69 11.39
CA LYS A 109 3.75 -4.25 11.20
C LYS A 109 2.84 -3.29 10.45
N PHE A 110 2.12 -3.82 9.48
CA PHE A 110 1.09 -3.13 8.70
C PHE A 110 -0.25 -3.84 8.88
N GLU A 111 -1.28 -3.07 9.13
CA GLU A 111 -2.65 -3.54 9.15
C GLU A 111 -3.52 -2.63 8.29
N SER A 112 -4.40 -3.20 7.49
CA SER A 112 -5.36 -2.43 6.70
C SER A 112 -6.73 -3.10 6.70
N LYS A 113 -7.77 -2.28 6.79
CA LYS A 113 -9.16 -2.71 6.68
C LYS A 113 -9.79 -2.14 5.43
N THR A 114 -10.45 -2.99 4.64
CA THR A 114 -11.14 -2.54 3.44
C THR A 114 -12.48 -1.90 3.75
N ALA A 115 -12.94 -1.09 2.78
CA ALA A 115 -14.26 -0.47 2.77
C ALA A 115 -15.00 -0.76 1.48
N SER A 116 -16.32 -0.87 1.56
CA SER A 116 -17.19 -1.07 0.40
C SER A 116 -17.46 0.25 -0.34
N VAL A 117 -16.37 0.90 -0.81
CA VAL A 117 -16.39 2.24 -1.44
C VAL A 117 -16.25 2.21 -2.95
N LEU A 118 -15.97 1.05 -3.54
CA LEU A 118 -15.96 0.88 -4.99
C LEU A 118 -17.38 0.82 -5.56
N ASP A 119 -17.50 1.02 -6.86
CA ASP A 119 -18.76 0.95 -7.57
C ASP A 119 -19.51 -0.36 -7.28
N GLY A 120 -20.80 -0.24 -6.95
CA GLY A 120 -21.62 -1.37 -6.54
C GLY A 120 -21.38 -1.84 -5.11
N GLY A 121 -20.74 -1.04 -4.25
CA GLY A 121 -20.49 -1.37 -2.84
C GLY A 121 -19.43 -2.45 -2.65
N LYS A 122 -18.51 -2.59 -3.60
CA LYS A 122 -17.42 -3.56 -3.53
C LYS A 122 -16.28 -3.03 -2.65
N SER A 123 -15.52 -3.95 -2.06
CA SER A 123 -14.27 -3.67 -1.34
C SER A 123 -13.05 -4.06 -2.15
N LEU A 124 -13.21 -5.01 -3.09
CA LEU A 124 -12.18 -5.46 -4.02
C LEU A 124 -12.80 -5.66 -5.41
N SER A 125 -12.08 -5.28 -6.47
CA SER A 125 -12.43 -5.57 -7.85
C SER A 125 -11.16 -5.86 -8.65
N VAL A 126 -11.05 -7.07 -9.21
CA VAL A 126 -9.89 -7.49 -10.01
C VAL A 126 -10.40 -8.12 -11.30
N LYS A 127 -9.97 -7.58 -12.45
CA LYS A 127 -10.34 -8.09 -13.77
C LYS A 127 -9.11 -8.41 -14.61
N GLY A 128 -9.26 -9.37 -15.49
CA GLY A 128 -8.15 -9.74 -16.37
C GLY A 128 -8.44 -10.97 -17.20
N ILE A 129 -7.35 -11.53 -17.72
CA ILE A 129 -7.34 -12.77 -18.46
C ILE A 129 -6.33 -13.69 -17.80
N TYR A 130 -6.72 -14.93 -17.58
CA TYR A 130 -5.85 -16.02 -17.22
C TYR A 130 -5.69 -16.95 -18.42
N THR A 131 -4.47 -17.30 -18.80
CA THR A 131 -4.17 -18.29 -19.82
C THR A 131 -3.54 -19.50 -19.16
N ASP A 132 -4.17 -20.65 -19.30
CA ASP A 132 -3.68 -21.91 -18.72
C ASP A 132 -2.48 -22.48 -19.51
N ALA A 133 -1.85 -23.52 -18.97
CA ALA A 133 -0.72 -24.18 -19.61
C ALA A 133 -1.04 -24.83 -20.99
N ALA A 134 -2.32 -25.04 -21.30
CA ALA A 134 -2.79 -25.53 -22.61
C ALA A 134 -3.04 -24.39 -23.60
N GLY A 135 -2.87 -23.11 -23.17
CA GLY A 135 -3.11 -21.94 -24.00
C GLY A 135 -4.57 -21.50 -24.03
N THR A 136 -5.42 -22.02 -23.16
CA THR A 136 -6.83 -21.60 -23.06
C THR A 136 -6.92 -20.31 -22.25
N ALA A 137 -7.54 -19.29 -22.83
CA ALA A 137 -7.73 -18.00 -22.19
C ALA A 137 -9.10 -17.93 -21.49
N TYR A 138 -9.10 -17.50 -20.21
CA TYR A 138 -10.26 -17.29 -19.38
C TYR A 138 -10.34 -15.83 -18.96
N SER A 139 -11.31 -15.10 -19.49
CA SER A 139 -11.59 -13.75 -18.99
C SER A 139 -12.29 -13.84 -17.64
N PHE A 140 -11.82 -13.08 -16.64
CA PHE A 140 -12.39 -13.11 -15.30
C PHE A 140 -12.72 -11.71 -14.76
N ASP A 141 -13.74 -11.68 -13.88
CA ASP A 141 -14.15 -10.50 -13.09
C ASP A 141 -14.38 -10.96 -11.65
N VAL A 142 -13.41 -10.69 -10.79
CA VAL A 142 -13.46 -11.02 -9.36
C VAL A 142 -13.88 -9.80 -8.58
N SER A 143 -14.85 -9.93 -7.69
CA SER A 143 -15.21 -8.86 -6.77
C SER A 143 -15.86 -9.39 -5.50
N THR A 144 -15.73 -8.64 -4.41
CA THR A 144 -16.44 -8.92 -3.15
C THR A 144 -16.91 -7.64 -2.48
N THR A 145 -17.98 -7.74 -1.72
CA THR A 145 -18.49 -6.69 -0.83
C THR A 145 -18.05 -6.93 0.62
N SER A 146 -17.43 -8.08 0.89
CA SER A 146 -16.96 -8.44 2.22
C SER A 146 -15.83 -7.53 2.66
N LYS A 147 -15.80 -7.23 3.96
CA LYS A 147 -14.67 -6.54 4.57
C LYS A 147 -13.50 -7.50 4.66
N ILE A 148 -12.33 -7.02 4.25
CA ILE A 148 -11.08 -7.75 4.28
C ILE A 148 -10.17 -7.04 5.27
N LYS A 149 -9.48 -7.79 6.09
CA LYS A 149 -8.37 -7.33 6.90
C LYS A 149 -7.10 -7.88 6.30
N PHE A 150 -6.13 -7.02 6.01
CA PHE A 150 -4.77 -7.41 5.67
C PHE A 150 -3.91 -7.15 6.89
N GLU A 151 -3.10 -8.10 7.24
CA GLU A 151 -2.10 -7.94 8.30
C GLU A 151 -0.84 -8.67 7.86
N PHE A 152 0.28 -7.97 7.90
CA PHE A 152 1.57 -8.58 7.65
C PHE A 152 2.65 -7.87 8.47
N GLU A 153 3.69 -8.60 8.74
CA GLU A 153 4.87 -8.16 9.46
C GLU A 153 6.08 -8.30 8.54
N SER A 154 6.89 -7.28 8.47
CA SER A 154 8.13 -7.31 7.70
C SER A 154 9.22 -8.00 8.50
N ASP A 155 9.98 -8.88 7.87
CA ASP A 155 11.18 -9.49 8.45
C ASP A 155 12.27 -8.45 8.77
N THR A 156 12.20 -7.29 8.11
CA THR A 156 13.11 -6.14 8.33
C THR A 156 12.30 -4.97 8.87
N ALA A 157 12.67 -4.51 10.04
CA ALA A 157 12.02 -3.34 10.64
C ALA A 157 12.51 -2.04 9.99
N PHE A 158 11.60 -1.09 9.83
CA PHE A 158 11.86 0.24 9.30
C PHE A 158 12.13 1.22 10.44
N VAL A 159 13.22 1.97 10.35
CA VAL A 159 13.63 2.93 11.39
C VAL A 159 13.30 4.35 10.93
N LEU A 160 12.30 4.96 11.58
CA LEU A 160 11.97 6.37 11.40
C LEU A 160 12.75 7.21 12.41
N THR A 161 13.57 8.13 11.94
CA THR A 161 14.33 9.06 12.78
C THR A 161 13.68 10.44 12.80
N GLU A 162 13.91 11.21 13.87
CA GLU A 162 13.39 12.57 14.01
C GLU A 162 13.86 13.45 12.84
N GLY A 163 12.92 14.17 12.24
CA GLY A 163 13.19 15.09 11.13
C GLY A 163 13.38 14.40 9.78
N THR A 164 12.96 13.15 9.63
CA THR A 164 13.01 12.42 8.36
C THR A 164 11.61 11.98 7.91
N VAL A 165 11.45 11.80 6.61
CA VAL A 165 10.28 11.16 6.00
C VAL A 165 10.74 9.81 5.44
N LEU A 166 10.04 8.76 5.83
CA LEU A 166 10.23 7.42 5.28
C LEU A 166 9.22 7.21 4.16
N ASP A 167 9.69 6.94 2.94
CA ASP A 167 8.83 6.55 1.82
C ASP A 167 8.61 5.03 1.87
N MET A 168 7.39 4.62 2.19
CA MET A 168 7.02 3.21 2.36
C MET A 168 6.13 2.75 1.22
N LEU A 169 6.53 1.68 0.55
CA LEU A 169 5.77 1.02 -0.49
C LEU A 169 5.22 -0.31 0.01
N ILE A 170 3.91 -0.47 -0.07
CA ILE A 170 3.24 -1.75 0.16
C ILE A 170 2.98 -2.41 -1.20
N ASN A 171 3.67 -3.50 -1.46
CA ASN A 171 3.50 -4.29 -2.67
C ASN A 171 2.48 -5.41 -2.45
N LEU A 172 1.47 -5.48 -3.33
CA LEU A 172 0.46 -6.54 -3.34
C LEU A 172 0.67 -7.42 -4.59
N ASN A 173 1.12 -8.64 -4.40
CA ASN A 173 1.34 -9.59 -5.49
C ASN A 173 0.01 -10.16 -5.99
N LEU A 174 -0.56 -9.55 -7.03
CA LEU A 174 -1.89 -9.88 -7.56
C LEU A 174 -2.01 -11.34 -8.04
N PRO A 175 -1.05 -11.93 -8.76
CA PRO A 175 -1.11 -13.33 -9.15
C PRO A 175 -1.27 -14.28 -7.96
N MET A 176 -0.71 -13.97 -6.79
CA MET A 176 -0.81 -14.83 -5.61
C MET A 176 -2.23 -14.94 -5.06
N LEU A 177 -3.11 -13.98 -5.34
CA LEU A 177 -4.55 -14.12 -5.06
C LEU A 177 -5.13 -15.40 -5.67
N PHE A 178 -4.59 -15.82 -6.80
CA PHE A 178 -5.10 -16.94 -7.58
C PHE A 178 -4.32 -18.25 -7.36
N GLU A 179 -3.46 -18.31 -6.36
CA GLU A 179 -2.71 -19.53 -6.05
C GLU A 179 -3.65 -20.69 -5.72
N GLY A 180 -3.53 -21.79 -6.50
CA GLY A 180 -4.38 -22.98 -6.34
C GLY A 180 -5.84 -22.79 -6.77
N VAL A 181 -6.16 -21.71 -7.49
CA VAL A 181 -7.48 -21.50 -8.12
C VAL A 181 -7.54 -22.29 -9.44
N ASP A 182 -8.58 -23.08 -9.59
CA ASP A 182 -8.86 -23.86 -10.82
C ASP A 182 -10.00 -23.20 -11.60
N PHE A 183 -9.64 -22.39 -12.58
CA PHE A 183 -10.61 -21.69 -13.45
C PHE A 183 -11.45 -22.64 -14.31
N SER A 184 -10.99 -23.86 -14.59
CA SER A 184 -11.74 -24.84 -15.37
C SER A 184 -13.03 -25.30 -14.65
N LYS A 185 -13.10 -25.13 -13.33
CA LYS A 185 -14.28 -25.44 -12.51
C LYS A 185 -15.27 -24.29 -12.42
N ALA A 186 -14.89 -23.11 -12.94
CA ALA A 186 -15.75 -21.94 -12.91
C ALA A 186 -16.82 -21.98 -14.00
N THR A 187 -17.98 -21.43 -13.72
CA THR A 187 -19.01 -21.22 -14.73
C THR A 187 -18.89 -19.81 -15.28
N ALA A 188 -18.68 -19.71 -16.60
CA ALA A 188 -18.71 -18.45 -17.31
C ALA A 188 -20.17 -17.98 -17.53
N ASN A 189 -20.37 -16.67 -17.58
CA ASN A 189 -21.64 -16.07 -17.95
C ASN A 189 -21.89 -16.17 -19.46
N GLY A 190 -23.04 -15.66 -19.95
CA GLY A 190 -23.42 -15.69 -21.36
C GLY A 190 -22.45 -14.94 -22.31
N SER A 191 -21.54 -14.12 -21.80
CA SER A 191 -20.51 -13.42 -22.55
C SER A 191 -19.13 -14.12 -22.49
N GLY A 192 -19.04 -15.31 -21.90
CA GLY A 192 -17.80 -16.05 -21.74
C GLY A 192 -16.88 -15.52 -20.62
N ILE A 193 -17.37 -14.64 -19.75
CA ILE A 193 -16.61 -14.08 -18.62
C ILE A 193 -16.89 -14.91 -17.37
N ILE A 194 -15.86 -15.34 -16.68
CA ILE A 194 -15.95 -15.98 -15.36
C ILE A 194 -16.13 -14.89 -14.32
N VAL A 195 -17.37 -14.71 -13.89
CA VAL A 195 -17.72 -13.81 -12.78
C VAL A 195 -17.55 -14.55 -11.47
N ILE A 196 -16.71 -14.02 -10.57
CA ILE A 196 -16.42 -14.60 -9.26
C ILE A 196 -16.77 -13.55 -8.20
N ASN A 197 -17.84 -13.78 -7.46
CA ASN A 197 -18.30 -12.85 -6.43
C ASN A 197 -19.06 -13.59 -5.32
N ASP A 198 -19.60 -12.84 -4.37
CA ASP A 198 -20.31 -13.39 -3.20
C ASP A 198 -21.54 -14.27 -3.59
N LEU A 199 -22.04 -14.17 -4.83
CA LEU A 199 -23.21 -14.92 -5.33
C LEU A 199 -22.87 -15.94 -6.42
N THR A 200 -21.82 -15.67 -7.23
CA THR A 200 -21.47 -16.47 -8.41
C THR A 200 -20.04 -16.99 -8.23
N ASN A 201 -19.84 -18.30 -8.48
CA ASN A 201 -18.57 -18.98 -8.27
C ASN A 201 -17.98 -18.71 -6.85
N SER A 202 -18.81 -18.63 -5.82
CA SER A 202 -18.46 -18.22 -4.46
C SER A 202 -17.42 -19.13 -3.80
N ALA A 203 -17.40 -20.42 -4.14
CA ALA A 203 -16.37 -21.34 -3.65
C ALA A 203 -14.96 -20.96 -4.16
N ILE A 204 -14.87 -20.44 -5.39
CA ILE A 204 -13.62 -19.92 -5.95
C ILE A 204 -13.25 -18.62 -5.25
N LEU A 205 -14.22 -17.72 -5.01
CA LEU A 205 -13.99 -16.52 -4.21
C LEU A 205 -13.41 -16.86 -2.84
N THR A 206 -13.96 -17.84 -2.14
CA THR A 206 -13.45 -18.28 -0.84
C THR A 206 -11.97 -18.70 -0.92
N LYS A 207 -11.57 -19.39 -1.99
CA LYS A 207 -10.16 -19.75 -2.20
C LYS A 207 -9.29 -18.52 -2.45
N ILE A 208 -9.75 -17.57 -3.28
CA ILE A 208 -9.06 -16.30 -3.53
C ILE A 208 -8.89 -15.53 -2.21
N MET A 209 -9.96 -15.42 -1.41
CA MET A 209 -9.91 -14.71 -0.14
C MET A 209 -8.97 -15.36 0.88
N SER A 210 -8.82 -16.70 0.85
CA SER A 210 -7.85 -17.39 1.71
C SER A 210 -6.38 -17.16 1.37
N ASN A 211 -6.10 -16.58 0.20
CA ASN A 211 -4.74 -16.26 -0.23
C ASN A 211 -4.36 -14.81 0.14
N ILE A 212 -5.29 -14.02 0.68
CA ILE A 212 -5.12 -12.57 0.80
C ILE A 212 -3.96 -12.18 1.71
N ASP A 213 -3.76 -12.92 2.81
CA ASP A 213 -2.68 -12.63 3.77
C ASP A 213 -1.28 -12.97 3.23
N GLN A 214 -1.20 -13.60 2.05
CA GLN A 214 0.07 -14.03 1.44
C GLN A 214 0.54 -13.10 0.33
N ILE A 215 -0.25 -12.09 -0.03
CA ILE A 215 0.03 -11.27 -1.22
C ILE A 215 0.84 -10.02 -0.91
N ALA A 216 0.92 -9.61 0.35
CA ALA A 216 1.50 -8.32 0.73
C ALA A 216 2.93 -8.47 1.24
N ASN A 217 3.78 -7.51 0.91
CA ASN A 217 5.07 -7.26 1.53
C ASN A 217 5.32 -5.76 1.65
N MET A 218 6.23 -5.37 2.52
CA MET A 218 6.62 -4.00 2.82
C MET A 218 8.04 -3.76 2.34
N GLU A 219 8.26 -2.67 1.62
CA GLU A 219 9.58 -2.28 1.09
C GLU A 219 9.84 -0.80 1.36
N ASP A 220 11.09 -0.44 1.59
CA ASP A 220 11.56 0.94 1.54
C ASP A 220 11.87 1.30 0.09
N GLU A 221 11.23 2.34 -0.46
CA GLU A 221 11.45 2.76 -1.85
C GLU A 221 12.90 3.17 -2.14
N HIS A 222 13.65 3.60 -1.13
CA HIS A 222 15.06 4.01 -1.30
C HIS A 222 16.03 2.83 -1.38
N GLU A 223 15.70 1.65 -0.88
CA GLU A 223 16.55 0.46 -0.99
C GLU A 223 16.41 -0.26 -2.33
N SER A 224 15.32 -0.06 -3.06
CA SER A 224 15.05 -0.77 -4.32
C SER A 224 15.82 -0.25 -5.54
N GLU A 225 16.54 0.88 -5.44
CA GLU A 225 17.32 1.46 -6.57
C GLU A 225 18.78 0.98 -6.65
N HIS A 226 19.23 0.05 -5.79
CA HIS A 226 20.63 -0.33 -5.68
C HIS A 226 20.98 -1.79 -6.09
N ASP A 227 20.05 -2.56 -6.69
CA ASP A 227 20.33 -3.90 -7.22
C ASP A 227 20.34 -3.98 -8.76
#